data_8a089a0a07915f80837a6ab749b1f67b
#
_entry.id   8a089a0a07915f80837a6ab749b1f67b
#
_cell.length_a   1.000
_cell.length_b   1.000
_cell.length_c   1.000
_cell.angle_alpha   90.00
_cell.angle_beta   90.00
_cell.angle_gamma   90.00
#
_symmetry.space_group_name_H-M   'P 1'
#
loop_
_entity.id
_entity.type
_entity.pdbx_description
1 polymer ?
#
loop_
_entity_poly.entity_id
_entity_poly.type
_entity_poly.pdbx_seq_one_letter_code
_entity_poly.pdbx_strand_id
1 'polypeptide(L)'
;VQTCALPISAPTLAHTFAESLPEMAVPARAADFPDPQVVVLNDPLARELGLDPEWLRAPEGTAWLAGSAGGHATAYAGHQFGQFVGLLGDGRALLLGDIDRREIQLKGSGLTPFSRPGSDGVGAIGPMLREYAVSEFMHAVGVPSTRSLAVLSTGERVLRQQGYVPGGIVVRVANSHLRVGSVQYAATQSEELTAKVVAAAGFSTPTQLLREVMDRQLELVVKWMRLGFVHGVMNTDNTALSGETIDYGPCAFTERFDASAKFSSIDATGRYAFGNQPNIIAWNLTRLAEALLPLMGEDAAREILGSIQQRWDHFWQLHFAGAEEGIAAAEDITQFNLEHGLAHGRAPIFIPRNLMLQRAITSAERDGDCGAYFELLRAVTDPFNPAAGPEWMKGPEGEEPFVTYCGT
;
A
#
# COMPACT_ATOMS: atom_id res chain seq x y z
N VAL A 1 19.42 10.73 -40.37
CA VAL A 1 19.52 9.33 -39.88
C VAL A 1 18.21 9.00 -39.22
N GLN A 2 17.34 8.32 -39.92
CA GLN A 2 16.14 7.70 -39.37
C GLN A 2 16.61 6.59 -38.43
N THR A 3 16.60 6.81 -37.12
CA THR A 3 16.68 5.74 -36.15
C THR A 3 15.41 4.91 -36.28
N CYS A 4 15.52 3.75 -36.94
CA CYS A 4 14.50 2.73 -36.92
C CYS A 4 14.39 2.29 -35.45
N ALA A 5 13.40 2.82 -34.70
CA ALA A 5 13.05 2.29 -33.40
C ALA A 5 12.58 0.84 -33.66
N LEU A 6 13.22 -0.12 -33.03
CA LEU A 6 12.73 -1.49 -32.99
C LEU A 6 11.31 -1.47 -32.44
N PRO A 7 10.39 -2.31 -32.94
CA PRO A 7 9.07 -2.41 -32.35
C PRO A 7 9.22 -2.73 -30.86
N ILE A 8 8.68 -1.87 -29.99
CA ILE A 8 8.73 -2.06 -28.55
C ILE A 8 7.84 -3.28 -28.27
N SER A 9 8.47 -4.38 -27.90
CA SER A 9 7.78 -5.60 -27.49
C SER A 9 7.39 -5.49 -26.01
N ALA A 10 6.36 -6.25 -25.61
CA ALA A 10 6.00 -6.36 -24.20
C ALA A 10 7.24 -6.71 -23.33
N PRO A 11 7.42 -6.10 -22.16
CA PRO A 11 8.56 -6.37 -21.30
C PRO A 11 8.52 -7.83 -20.84
N THR A 12 9.69 -8.46 -20.79
CA THR A 12 9.85 -9.77 -20.19
C THR A 12 9.92 -9.61 -18.68
N LEU A 13 8.98 -10.23 -17.96
CA LEU A 13 8.99 -10.28 -16.49
C LEU A 13 9.74 -11.53 -16.03
N ALA A 14 10.52 -11.39 -14.97
CA ALA A 14 10.93 -12.52 -14.15
C ALA A 14 9.75 -12.94 -13.24
N HIS A 15 9.78 -14.18 -12.76
CA HIS A 15 8.75 -14.71 -11.86
C HIS A 15 9.40 -15.21 -10.56
N THR A 16 10.26 -14.35 -9.98
CA THR A 16 11.12 -14.70 -8.84
C THR A 16 10.32 -15.23 -7.65
N PHE A 17 9.15 -14.64 -7.36
CA PHE A 17 8.27 -15.14 -6.29
C PHE A 17 7.81 -16.57 -6.57
N ALA A 18 7.24 -16.84 -7.76
CA ALA A 18 6.69 -18.15 -8.11
C ALA A 18 7.79 -19.23 -8.23
N GLU A 19 8.98 -18.84 -8.68
CA GLU A 19 10.14 -19.73 -8.75
C GLU A 19 10.68 -20.10 -7.35
N SER A 20 10.71 -19.12 -6.42
CA SER A 20 11.21 -19.32 -5.07
C SER A 20 10.20 -20.00 -4.15
N LEU A 21 8.90 -19.75 -4.35
CA LEU A 21 7.79 -20.18 -3.50
C LEU A 21 6.64 -20.79 -4.33
N PRO A 22 6.90 -21.85 -5.12
CA PRO A 22 5.89 -22.44 -6.00
C PRO A 22 4.68 -22.97 -5.22
N GLU A 23 4.84 -23.35 -3.94
CA GLU A 23 3.75 -23.80 -3.07
C GLU A 23 2.80 -22.67 -2.66
N MET A 24 3.22 -21.42 -2.86
CA MET A 24 2.46 -20.21 -2.50
C MET A 24 2.02 -19.40 -3.72
N ALA A 25 2.31 -19.86 -4.94
CA ALA A 25 2.03 -19.16 -6.19
C ALA A 25 1.11 -20.00 -7.08
N VAL A 26 -0.16 -19.61 -7.19
CA VAL A 26 -1.13 -20.32 -8.03
C VAL A 26 -1.29 -19.57 -9.35
N PRO A 27 -1.03 -20.18 -10.51
CA PRO A 27 -1.25 -19.55 -11.82
C PRO A 27 -2.67 -19.01 -11.94
N ALA A 28 -2.80 -17.76 -12.36
CA ALA A 28 -4.08 -17.07 -12.51
C ALA A 28 -4.04 -16.10 -13.69
N ARG A 29 -5.21 -15.64 -14.11
CA ARG A 29 -5.36 -14.64 -15.16
C ARG A 29 -6.28 -13.52 -14.69
N ALA A 30 -6.05 -12.32 -15.20
CA ALA A 30 -7.00 -11.23 -15.02
C ALA A 30 -8.32 -11.56 -15.74
N ALA A 31 -9.41 -10.91 -15.34
CA ALA A 31 -10.68 -10.99 -16.05
C ALA A 31 -10.56 -10.38 -17.46
N ASP A 32 -11.41 -10.82 -18.38
CA ASP A 32 -11.54 -10.22 -19.69
C ASP A 32 -12.35 -8.93 -19.57
N PHE A 33 -11.66 -7.80 -19.41
CA PHE A 33 -12.30 -6.51 -19.29
C PHE A 33 -12.76 -5.98 -20.65
N PRO A 34 -13.98 -5.40 -20.75
CA PRO A 34 -14.57 -5.04 -22.05
C PRO A 34 -13.84 -3.88 -22.76
N ASP A 35 -13.33 -2.90 -21.99
CA ASP A 35 -12.66 -1.71 -22.54
C ASP A 35 -11.69 -1.10 -21.51
N PRO A 36 -10.55 -1.75 -21.25
CA PRO A 36 -9.57 -1.21 -20.31
C PRO A 36 -8.90 0.04 -20.88
N GLN A 37 -8.91 1.13 -20.10
CA GLN A 37 -8.29 2.41 -20.46
C GLN A 37 -7.38 2.90 -19.36
N VAL A 38 -6.20 3.42 -19.69
CA VAL A 38 -5.30 4.06 -18.75
C VAL A 38 -5.88 5.41 -18.31
N VAL A 39 -6.26 5.52 -17.03
CA VAL A 39 -6.75 6.77 -16.43
C VAL A 39 -5.59 7.63 -15.95
N VAL A 40 -4.61 7.03 -15.29
CA VAL A 40 -3.38 7.69 -14.87
C VAL A 40 -2.20 6.74 -15.02
N LEU A 41 -1.08 7.25 -15.50
CA LEU A 41 0.19 6.54 -15.64
C LEU A 41 1.30 7.32 -14.93
N ASN A 42 2.13 6.62 -14.20
CA ASN A 42 3.32 7.17 -13.55
C ASN A 42 4.52 7.09 -14.51
N ASP A 43 4.65 8.10 -15.35
CA ASP A 43 5.72 8.16 -16.35
C ASP A 43 7.13 8.09 -15.75
N PRO A 44 7.44 8.79 -14.64
CA PRO A 44 8.73 8.65 -13.97
C PRO A 44 9.01 7.21 -13.52
N LEU A 45 8.05 6.56 -12.87
CA LEU A 45 8.19 5.18 -12.41
C LEU A 45 8.29 4.19 -13.58
N ALA A 46 7.52 4.41 -14.66
CA ALA A 46 7.64 3.60 -15.87
C ALA A 46 9.07 3.64 -16.42
N ARG A 47 9.65 4.84 -16.58
CA ARG A 47 11.03 4.99 -17.06
C ARG A 47 12.07 4.41 -16.10
N GLU A 48 11.85 4.52 -14.79
CA GLU A 48 12.69 3.91 -13.76
C GLU A 48 12.69 2.38 -13.85
N LEU A 49 11.57 1.78 -14.26
CA LEU A 49 11.44 0.34 -14.54
C LEU A 49 11.94 -0.06 -15.95
N GLY A 50 12.44 0.89 -16.74
CA GLY A 50 12.86 0.64 -18.12
C GLY A 50 11.68 0.44 -19.09
N LEU A 51 10.47 0.85 -18.70
CA LEU A 51 9.25 0.78 -19.52
C LEU A 51 9.05 2.08 -20.30
N ASP A 52 8.55 1.96 -21.53
CA ASP A 52 8.19 3.12 -22.34
C ASP A 52 6.76 3.59 -22.01
N PRO A 53 6.55 4.82 -21.47
CA PRO A 53 5.24 5.35 -21.17
C PRO A 53 4.30 5.45 -22.39
N GLU A 54 4.84 5.70 -23.59
CA GLU A 54 4.04 5.80 -24.80
C GLU A 54 3.51 4.40 -25.22
N TRP A 55 4.37 3.37 -25.10
CA TRP A 55 3.94 2.01 -25.32
C TRP A 55 2.88 1.59 -24.27
N LEU A 56 3.05 1.94 -23.01
CA LEU A 56 2.07 1.59 -21.96
C LEU A 56 0.69 2.22 -22.20
N ARG A 57 0.62 3.38 -22.90
CA ARG A 57 -0.64 4.01 -23.31
C ARG A 57 -1.23 3.42 -24.61
N ALA A 58 -0.43 2.73 -25.41
CA ALA A 58 -0.91 2.06 -26.60
C ALA A 58 -1.78 0.82 -26.26
N PRO A 59 -2.61 0.32 -27.18
CA PRO A 59 -3.51 -0.80 -26.89
C PRO A 59 -2.81 -2.04 -26.32
N GLU A 60 -1.64 -2.40 -26.83
CA GLU A 60 -0.87 -3.56 -26.36
C GLU A 60 -0.33 -3.34 -24.95
N GLY A 61 0.16 -2.15 -24.63
CA GLY A 61 0.65 -1.79 -23.29
C GLY A 61 -0.49 -1.68 -22.28
N THR A 62 -1.62 -1.10 -22.69
CA THR A 62 -2.84 -1.06 -21.85
C THR A 62 -3.34 -2.47 -21.54
N ALA A 63 -3.37 -3.38 -22.53
CA ALA A 63 -3.72 -4.78 -22.32
C ALA A 63 -2.73 -5.48 -21.37
N TRP A 64 -1.43 -5.20 -21.48
CA TRP A 64 -0.42 -5.72 -20.59
C TRP A 64 -0.64 -5.21 -19.15
N LEU A 65 -0.88 -3.90 -18.95
CA LEU A 65 -1.22 -3.32 -17.67
C LEU A 65 -2.52 -3.89 -17.07
N ALA A 66 -3.45 -4.34 -17.91
CA ALA A 66 -4.68 -5.03 -17.51
C ALA A 66 -4.49 -6.53 -17.23
N GLY A 67 -3.27 -7.08 -17.39
CA GLY A 67 -2.93 -8.46 -17.03
C GLY A 67 -3.12 -9.49 -18.15
N SER A 68 -3.09 -9.09 -19.42
CA SER A 68 -3.25 -10.00 -20.56
C SER A 68 -2.22 -11.15 -20.59
N ALA A 69 -1.02 -10.92 -20.03
CA ALA A 69 0.02 -11.93 -19.94
C ALA A 69 -0.28 -13.03 -18.90
N GLY A 70 -1.22 -12.79 -17.97
CA GLY A 70 -1.44 -13.65 -16.82
C GLY A 70 -0.37 -13.44 -15.74
N GLY A 71 -0.40 -14.27 -14.70
CA GLY A 71 0.51 -14.19 -13.57
C GLY A 71 0.15 -15.22 -12.50
N HIS A 72 0.33 -14.86 -11.24
CA HIS A 72 0.07 -15.74 -10.10
C HIS A 72 -0.75 -15.02 -9.04
N ALA A 73 -1.70 -15.73 -8.43
CA ALA A 73 -2.30 -15.34 -7.17
C ALA A 73 -1.44 -15.91 -6.03
N THR A 74 -1.07 -15.11 -5.04
CA THR A 74 -0.19 -15.55 -3.95
C THR A 74 -1.00 -15.96 -2.73
N ALA A 75 -0.57 -17.05 -2.07
CA ALA A 75 -1.18 -17.56 -0.84
C ALA A 75 -0.58 -16.86 0.38
N TYR A 76 -1.43 -16.44 1.31
CA TYR A 76 -1.06 -15.96 2.63
C TYR A 76 -2.22 -16.15 3.61
N ALA A 77 -1.92 -16.16 4.89
CA ALA A 77 -2.88 -16.09 5.98
C ALA A 77 -3.02 -14.63 6.46
N GLY A 78 -3.83 -14.40 7.47
CA GLY A 78 -3.87 -13.11 8.13
C GLY A 78 -4.72 -13.10 9.39
N HIS A 79 -4.37 -12.18 10.29
CA HIS A 79 -5.22 -11.82 11.40
C HIS A 79 -6.04 -10.58 11.00
N GLN A 80 -7.26 -10.81 10.56
CA GLN A 80 -8.17 -9.73 10.19
C GLN A 80 -8.96 -9.29 11.44
N PHE A 81 -8.79 -8.04 11.86
CA PHE A 81 -9.37 -7.53 13.12
C PHE A 81 -9.03 -8.41 14.34
N GLY A 82 -7.84 -9.02 14.36
CA GLY A 82 -7.37 -9.89 15.42
C GLY A 82 -7.81 -11.34 15.31
N GLN A 83 -8.64 -11.71 14.35
CA GLN A 83 -9.06 -13.10 14.11
C GLN A 83 -8.22 -13.75 13.01
N PHE A 84 -7.65 -14.93 13.30
CA PHE A 84 -6.82 -15.63 12.36
C PHE A 84 -7.65 -16.32 11.27
N VAL A 85 -7.26 -16.07 10.02
CA VAL A 85 -7.76 -16.77 8.84
C VAL A 85 -6.59 -17.46 8.15
N GLY A 86 -6.59 -18.78 8.15
CA GLY A 86 -5.44 -19.58 7.71
C GLY A 86 -5.14 -19.51 6.21
N LEU A 87 -6.10 -19.11 5.40
CA LEU A 87 -5.93 -18.88 3.97
C LEU A 87 -6.80 -17.69 3.53
N LEU A 88 -6.16 -16.61 3.16
CA LEU A 88 -6.77 -15.44 2.53
C LEU A 88 -6.35 -15.35 1.05
N GLY A 89 -5.06 -15.19 0.81
CA GLY A 89 -4.46 -15.05 -0.51
C GLY A 89 -4.92 -13.82 -1.29
N ASP A 90 -4.42 -13.69 -2.48
CA ASP A 90 -4.74 -12.61 -3.42
C ASP A 90 -6.13 -12.82 -4.04
N GLY A 91 -7.20 -12.53 -3.31
CA GLY A 91 -8.58 -12.77 -3.74
C GLY A 91 -9.06 -11.88 -4.90
N ARG A 92 -8.34 -10.81 -5.20
CA ARG A 92 -8.62 -9.87 -6.32
C ARG A 92 -7.34 -9.20 -6.82
N ALA A 93 -6.21 -9.83 -6.57
CA ALA A 93 -4.91 -9.33 -7.00
C ALA A 93 -4.19 -10.40 -7.82
N LEU A 94 -3.31 -9.96 -8.71
CA LEU A 94 -2.55 -10.81 -9.61
C LEU A 94 -1.11 -10.31 -9.67
N LEU A 95 -0.18 -11.11 -9.20
CA LEU A 95 1.25 -10.84 -9.35
C LEU A 95 1.67 -11.19 -10.77
N LEU A 96 1.98 -10.17 -11.58
CA LEU A 96 2.41 -10.37 -12.97
C LEU A 96 3.82 -10.95 -13.05
N GLY A 97 4.71 -10.53 -12.16
CA GLY A 97 6.11 -10.88 -12.11
C GLY A 97 6.93 -9.72 -11.57
N ASP A 98 8.22 -9.68 -11.88
CA ASP A 98 9.12 -8.64 -11.42
C ASP A 98 10.07 -8.13 -12.53
N ILE A 99 10.46 -6.86 -12.40
CA ILE A 99 11.52 -6.19 -13.18
C ILE A 99 12.56 -5.71 -12.17
N ASP A 100 13.81 -6.13 -12.35
CA ASP A 100 14.92 -5.79 -11.45
C ASP A 100 14.55 -6.02 -9.97
N ARG A 101 13.88 -7.14 -9.68
CA ARG A 101 13.43 -7.56 -8.36
C ARG A 101 12.35 -6.65 -7.75
N ARG A 102 11.76 -5.76 -8.53
CA ARG A 102 10.55 -5.02 -8.15
C ARG A 102 9.32 -5.73 -8.69
N GLU A 103 8.50 -6.22 -7.80
CA GLU A 103 7.29 -6.99 -8.12
C GLU A 103 6.19 -6.07 -8.64
N ILE A 104 5.51 -6.50 -9.71
CA ILE A 104 4.37 -5.82 -10.33
C ILE A 104 3.12 -6.63 -10.04
N GLN A 105 2.19 -6.04 -9.30
CA GLN A 105 0.94 -6.68 -8.91
C GLN A 105 -0.27 -5.83 -9.32
N LEU A 106 -1.27 -6.46 -9.91
CA LEU A 106 -2.58 -5.86 -10.15
C LEU A 106 -3.47 -6.01 -8.91
N LYS A 107 -4.25 -4.99 -8.58
CA LYS A 107 -5.35 -5.08 -7.62
C LYS A 107 -6.65 -4.67 -8.29
N GLY A 108 -7.68 -5.48 -8.14
CA GLY A 108 -8.97 -5.33 -8.82
C GLY A 108 -9.03 -6.06 -10.17
N SER A 109 -8.16 -7.05 -10.37
CA SER A 109 -7.94 -7.75 -11.65
C SER A 109 -8.92 -8.88 -11.95
N GLY A 110 -9.96 -9.07 -11.15
CA GLY A 110 -10.93 -10.14 -11.30
C GLY A 110 -10.75 -11.25 -10.26
N LEU A 111 -11.51 -12.34 -10.45
CA LEU A 111 -11.50 -13.50 -9.57
C LEU A 111 -10.19 -14.28 -9.68
N THR A 112 -9.76 -14.82 -8.55
CA THR A 112 -8.62 -15.71 -8.39
C THR A 112 -9.04 -16.97 -7.63
N PRO A 113 -8.18 -17.99 -7.53
CA PRO A 113 -8.44 -19.16 -6.67
C PRO A 113 -8.67 -18.85 -5.20
N PHE A 114 -8.28 -17.65 -4.73
CA PHE A 114 -8.42 -17.19 -3.35
C PHE A 114 -9.58 -16.20 -3.15
N SER A 115 -10.40 -15.96 -4.15
CA SER A 115 -11.54 -15.04 -4.03
C SER A 115 -12.57 -15.57 -3.04
N ARG A 116 -13.11 -14.67 -2.22
CA ARG A 116 -14.18 -15.00 -1.28
C ARG A 116 -15.46 -15.34 -2.04
N PRO A 117 -16.29 -16.27 -1.54
CA PRO A 117 -17.59 -16.54 -2.13
C PRO A 117 -18.43 -15.26 -2.26
N GLY A 118 -19.00 -15.04 -3.44
CA GLY A 118 -19.82 -13.85 -3.72
C GLY A 118 -19.05 -12.57 -4.09
N SER A 119 -17.71 -12.61 -4.10
CA SER A 119 -16.90 -11.51 -4.65
C SER A 119 -16.95 -11.53 -6.18
N ASP A 120 -16.93 -10.35 -6.81
CA ASP A 120 -16.70 -10.19 -8.24
C ASP A 120 -15.20 -10.08 -8.61
N GLY A 121 -14.34 -9.89 -7.60
CA GLY A 121 -12.90 -9.74 -7.79
C GLY A 121 -12.46 -8.42 -8.43
N VAL A 122 -13.39 -7.59 -8.90
CA VAL A 122 -13.08 -6.32 -9.57
C VAL A 122 -12.95 -5.20 -8.54
N GLY A 123 -12.10 -4.23 -8.80
CA GLY A 123 -11.99 -3.02 -8.00
C GLY A 123 -12.98 -1.94 -8.44
N ALA A 124 -13.46 -1.09 -7.53
CA ALA A 124 -14.07 0.18 -7.91
C ALA A 124 -12.95 1.21 -8.18
N ILE A 125 -13.14 2.09 -9.15
CA ILE A 125 -12.08 3.00 -9.59
C ILE A 125 -11.66 4.00 -8.50
N GLY A 126 -12.58 4.48 -7.67
CA GLY A 126 -12.28 5.45 -6.62
C GLY A 126 -11.24 4.99 -5.61
N PRO A 127 -11.38 3.80 -5.00
CA PRO A 127 -10.33 3.21 -4.16
C PRO A 127 -8.98 3.03 -4.88
N MET A 128 -8.96 2.76 -6.20
CA MET A 128 -7.73 2.63 -6.98
C MET A 128 -7.05 4.00 -7.17
N LEU A 129 -7.83 5.04 -7.46
CA LEU A 129 -7.34 6.42 -7.53
C LEU A 129 -6.82 6.90 -6.17
N ARG A 130 -7.51 6.55 -5.05
CA ARG A 130 -7.04 6.86 -3.69
C ARG A 130 -5.69 6.19 -3.42
N GLU A 131 -5.57 4.91 -3.70
CA GLU A 131 -4.33 4.17 -3.49
C GLU A 131 -3.19 4.77 -4.29
N TYR A 132 -3.41 5.13 -5.55
CA TYR A 132 -2.41 5.80 -6.38
C TYR A 132 -1.96 7.14 -5.77
N ALA A 133 -2.90 8.03 -5.44
CA ALA A 133 -2.57 9.36 -4.93
C ALA A 133 -1.81 9.30 -3.61
N VAL A 134 -2.25 8.43 -2.68
CA VAL A 134 -1.64 8.34 -1.35
C VAL A 134 -0.30 7.61 -1.39
N SER A 135 -0.17 6.52 -2.16
CA SER A 135 1.11 5.80 -2.28
C SER A 135 2.20 6.69 -2.90
N GLU A 136 1.88 7.46 -3.93
CA GLU A 136 2.85 8.35 -4.57
C GLU A 136 3.18 9.57 -3.70
N PHE A 137 2.22 10.08 -2.92
CA PHE A 137 2.50 11.07 -1.88
C PHE A 137 3.48 10.51 -0.83
N MET A 138 3.20 9.33 -0.30
CA MET A 138 4.07 8.69 0.71
C MET A 138 5.49 8.51 0.19
N HIS A 139 5.63 8.06 -1.05
CA HIS A 139 6.95 7.99 -1.70
C HIS A 139 7.61 9.37 -1.80
N ALA A 140 6.88 10.40 -2.23
CA ALA A 140 7.42 11.75 -2.39
C ALA A 140 7.92 12.36 -1.07
N VAL A 141 7.31 12.02 0.07
CA VAL A 141 7.74 12.48 1.40
C VAL A 141 8.73 11.53 2.09
N GLY A 142 9.20 10.48 1.38
CA GLY A 142 10.23 9.56 1.91
C GLY A 142 9.71 8.53 2.92
N VAL A 143 8.41 8.25 2.92
CA VAL A 143 7.82 7.13 3.68
C VAL A 143 7.88 5.87 2.82
N PRO A 144 8.48 4.75 3.30
CA PRO A 144 8.50 3.50 2.56
C PRO A 144 7.08 3.06 2.15
N SER A 145 6.89 2.82 0.87
CA SER A 145 5.56 2.59 0.28
C SER A 145 5.67 1.73 -0.96
N THR A 146 4.67 0.86 -1.17
CA THR A 146 4.40 0.37 -2.52
C THR A 146 4.14 1.58 -3.42
N ARG A 147 4.59 1.50 -4.67
CA ARG A 147 4.39 2.53 -5.70
C ARG A 147 3.19 2.16 -6.57
N SER A 148 2.63 3.14 -7.23
CA SER A 148 1.56 2.92 -8.21
C SER A 148 2.04 3.29 -9.60
N LEU A 149 2.10 2.29 -10.50
CA LEU A 149 2.51 2.50 -11.90
C LEU A 149 1.36 3.08 -12.73
N ALA A 150 0.15 2.55 -12.56
CA ALA A 150 -1.02 3.02 -13.30
C ALA A 150 -2.32 2.76 -12.54
N VAL A 151 -3.37 3.50 -12.90
CA VAL A 151 -4.76 3.13 -12.66
C VAL A 151 -5.45 3.01 -14.02
N LEU A 152 -6.19 1.92 -14.20
CA LEU A 152 -7.00 1.68 -15.39
C LEU A 152 -8.48 1.66 -15.00
N SER A 153 -9.34 2.17 -15.87
CA SER A 153 -10.77 1.79 -15.89
C SER A 153 -10.92 0.46 -16.61
N THR A 154 -11.92 -0.34 -16.25
CA THR A 154 -12.16 -1.67 -16.85
C THR A 154 -13.19 -1.64 -17.98
N GLY A 155 -13.86 -0.50 -18.19
CA GLY A 155 -14.97 -0.38 -19.12
C GLY A 155 -16.30 -0.94 -18.61
N GLU A 156 -16.33 -1.56 -17.45
CA GLU A 156 -17.54 -2.08 -16.80
C GLU A 156 -17.96 -1.26 -15.57
N ARG A 157 -19.18 -1.49 -15.12
CA ARG A 157 -19.69 -0.90 -13.87
C ARG A 157 -19.90 -2.00 -12.84
N VAL A 158 -19.38 -1.80 -11.65
CA VAL A 158 -19.46 -2.74 -10.53
C VAL A 158 -20.43 -2.24 -9.47
N LEU A 159 -21.22 -3.15 -8.90
CA LEU A 159 -22.16 -2.81 -7.84
C LEU A 159 -21.42 -2.71 -6.49
N ARG A 160 -21.56 -1.56 -5.82
CA ARG A 160 -21.05 -1.31 -4.47
C ARG A 160 -22.15 -0.71 -3.60
N GLN A 161 -21.88 -0.46 -2.32
CA GLN A 161 -22.89 0.09 -1.39
C GLN A 161 -23.53 1.39 -1.88
N GLN A 162 -22.80 2.22 -2.63
CA GLN A 162 -23.28 3.48 -3.19
C GLN A 162 -23.99 3.32 -4.56
N GLY A 163 -24.17 2.09 -5.05
CA GLY A 163 -24.73 1.78 -6.35
C GLY A 163 -23.66 1.36 -7.38
N TYR A 164 -24.00 1.48 -8.67
CA TYR A 164 -23.09 1.13 -9.75
C TYR A 164 -22.05 2.24 -9.96
N VAL A 165 -20.77 1.86 -9.81
CA VAL A 165 -19.59 2.72 -10.04
C VAL A 165 -18.67 2.14 -11.11
N PRO A 166 -17.84 2.94 -11.79
CA PRO A 166 -16.86 2.40 -12.74
C PRO A 166 -15.91 1.41 -12.07
N GLY A 167 -15.63 0.29 -12.77
CA GLY A 167 -14.62 -0.66 -12.38
C GLY A 167 -13.21 -0.11 -12.61
N GLY A 168 -12.24 -0.54 -11.82
CA GLY A 168 -10.86 -0.07 -11.93
C GLY A 168 -9.83 -1.05 -11.40
N ILE A 169 -8.62 -0.92 -11.93
CA ILE A 169 -7.43 -1.68 -11.54
C ILE A 169 -6.35 -0.68 -11.12
N VAL A 170 -5.63 -0.94 -10.04
CA VAL A 170 -4.35 -0.28 -9.77
C VAL A 170 -3.22 -1.26 -10.00
N VAL A 171 -2.16 -0.79 -10.68
CA VAL A 171 -0.92 -1.53 -10.92
C VAL A 171 0.09 -1.09 -9.87
N ARG A 172 0.34 -1.97 -8.91
CA ARG A 172 1.30 -1.78 -7.81
C ARG A 172 2.71 -2.19 -8.22
N VAL A 173 3.70 -1.50 -7.68
CA VAL A 173 5.11 -1.88 -7.74
C VAL A 173 5.66 -1.88 -6.33
N ALA A 174 6.26 -2.99 -5.90
CA ALA A 174 6.81 -3.15 -4.56
C ALA A 174 8.18 -3.83 -4.61
N ASN A 175 9.00 -3.62 -3.58
CA ASN A 175 10.22 -4.43 -3.42
C ASN A 175 9.87 -5.88 -3.11
N SER A 176 8.76 -6.14 -2.41
CA SER A 176 8.20 -7.48 -2.21
C SER A 176 6.76 -7.39 -1.70
N HIS A 177 5.90 -8.31 -2.17
CA HIS A 177 4.56 -8.52 -1.64
C HIS A 177 4.52 -9.57 -0.52
N LEU A 178 5.66 -10.08 -0.07
CA LEU A 178 5.73 -10.91 1.14
C LEU A 178 5.34 -10.09 2.38
N ARG A 179 4.46 -10.64 3.19
CA ARG A 179 3.88 -9.99 4.36
C ARG A 179 3.96 -10.90 5.59
N VAL A 180 3.68 -10.40 6.76
CA VAL A 180 3.57 -11.23 7.98
C VAL A 180 2.63 -12.41 7.73
N GLY A 181 1.51 -12.18 7.04
CA GLY A 181 0.58 -13.23 6.64
C GLY A 181 1.18 -14.34 5.76
N SER A 182 2.20 -14.03 4.94
CA SER A 182 2.91 -15.04 4.13
C SER A 182 3.70 -16.00 5.01
N VAL A 183 4.39 -15.48 6.04
CA VAL A 183 5.11 -16.32 7.03
C VAL A 183 4.12 -17.14 7.84
N GLN A 184 3.00 -16.55 8.25
CA GLN A 184 1.95 -17.25 8.98
C GLN A 184 1.35 -18.39 8.18
N TYR A 185 1.07 -18.20 6.90
CA TYR A 185 0.60 -19.26 6.02
C TYR A 185 1.63 -20.37 5.91
N ALA A 186 2.88 -20.05 5.61
CA ALA A 186 3.96 -21.05 5.51
C ALA A 186 4.11 -21.87 6.80
N ALA A 187 4.03 -21.24 7.96
CA ALA A 187 4.11 -21.90 9.26
C ALA A 187 2.96 -22.89 9.52
N THR A 188 1.79 -22.66 8.91
CA THR A 188 0.68 -23.65 8.97
C THR A 188 0.92 -24.86 8.06
N GLN A 189 1.83 -24.75 7.10
CA GLN A 189 2.12 -25.83 6.15
C GLN A 189 3.31 -26.67 6.60
N SER A 190 4.49 -26.05 6.77
CA SER A 190 5.71 -26.74 7.23
C SER A 190 6.81 -25.76 7.65
N GLU A 191 7.76 -26.26 8.47
CA GLU A 191 8.99 -25.52 8.79
C GLU A 191 9.84 -25.27 7.54
N GLU A 192 9.88 -26.23 6.62
CA GLU A 192 10.62 -26.09 5.36
C GLU A 192 10.10 -24.90 4.52
N LEU A 193 8.78 -24.81 4.34
CA LEU A 193 8.19 -23.69 3.60
C LEU A 193 8.42 -22.37 4.33
N THR A 194 8.34 -22.36 5.67
CA THR A 194 8.66 -21.16 6.46
C THR A 194 10.11 -20.70 6.23
N ALA A 195 11.07 -21.63 6.21
CA ALA A 195 12.47 -21.33 5.90
C ALA A 195 12.65 -20.81 4.47
N LYS A 196 11.91 -21.37 3.49
CA LYS A 196 11.91 -20.84 2.11
C LYS A 196 11.40 -19.40 2.05
N VAL A 197 10.33 -19.06 2.79
CA VAL A 197 9.81 -17.68 2.85
C VAL A 197 10.84 -16.73 3.46
N VAL A 198 11.55 -17.14 4.53
CA VAL A 198 12.65 -16.36 5.12
C VAL A 198 13.72 -16.05 4.08
N ALA A 199 14.15 -17.06 3.33
CA ALA A 199 15.17 -16.92 2.28
C ALA A 199 14.68 -16.05 1.10
N ALA A 200 13.42 -16.26 0.64
CA ALA A 200 12.81 -15.47 -0.43
C ALA A 200 12.65 -13.99 -0.04
N ALA A 201 12.42 -13.69 1.24
CA ALA A 201 12.43 -12.34 1.77
C ALA A 201 13.83 -11.71 1.86
N GLY A 202 14.89 -12.44 1.48
CA GLY A 202 16.28 -11.95 1.44
C GLY A 202 17.03 -12.07 2.76
N PHE A 203 16.55 -12.88 3.72
CA PHE A 203 17.18 -13.04 5.03
C PHE A 203 17.86 -14.41 5.18
N SER A 204 19.03 -14.40 5.83
CA SER A 204 19.79 -15.62 6.07
C SER A 204 19.28 -16.45 7.24
N THR A 205 18.60 -15.81 8.19
CA THR A 205 18.05 -16.47 9.39
C THR A 205 16.70 -15.88 9.81
N PRO A 206 15.82 -16.65 10.45
CA PRO A 206 14.56 -16.15 11.01
C PRO A 206 14.77 -15.04 12.05
N THR A 207 15.83 -15.12 12.83
CA THR A 207 16.22 -14.10 13.82
C THR A 207 16.56 -12.76 13.15
N GLN A 208 17.31 -12.81 12.04
CA GLN A 208 17.60 -11.62 11.25
C GLN A 208 16.32 -11.02 10.67
N LEU A 209 15.47 -11.86 10.06
CA LEU A 209 14.18 -11.41 9.53
C LEU A 209 13.36 -10.68 10.60
N LEU A 210 13.17 -11.30 11.79
CA LEU A 210 12.34 -10.70 12.84
C LEU A 210 12.91 -9.35 13.31
N ARG A 211 14.23 -9.23 13.51
CA ARG A 211 14.87 -7.97 13.93
C ARG A 211 14.72 -6.86 12.89
N GLU A 212 15.03 -7.16 11.63
CA GLU A 212 14.99 -6.14 10.58
C GLU A 212 13.55 -5.73 10.22
N VAL A 213 12.61 -6.69 10.17
CA VAL A 213 11.19 -6.36 9.95
C VAL A 213 10.64 -5.55 11.12
N MET A 214 11.03 -5.87 12.36
CA MET A 214 10.65 -5.10 13.53
C MET A 214 11.11 -3.64 13.39
N ASP A 215 12.38 -3.41 13.09
CA ASP A 215 12.91 -2.05 12.95
C ASP A 215 12.22 -1.27 11.82
N ARG A 216 12.08 -1.89 10.64
CA ARG A 216 11.40 -1.28 9.47
C ARG A 216 9.97 -0.89 9.79
N GLN A 217 9.22 -1.76 10.44
CA GLN A 217 7.79 -1.55 10.72
C GLN A 217 7.57 -0.55 11.86
N LEU A 218 8.41 -0.55 12.90
CA LEU A 218 8.33 0.45 13.97
C LEU A 218 8.63 1.85 13.44
N GLU A 219 9.71 2.00 12.67
CA GLU A 219 10.05 3.29 12.06
C GLU A 219 8.96 3.76 11.08
N LEU A 220 8.41 2.85 10.28
CA LEU A 220 7.32 3.15 9.35
C LEU A 220 6.10 3.76 10.07
N VAL A 221 5.66 3.13 11.17
CA VAL A 221 4.51 3.62 11.93
C VAL A 221 4.82 4.96 12.61
N VAL A 222 6.04 5.18 13.10
CA VAL A 222 6.45 6.49 13.61
C VAL A 222 6.35 7.57 12.54
N LYS A 223 6.80 7.29 11.30
CA LYS A 223 6.67 8.22 10.16
C LYS A 223 5.20 8.50 9.83
N TRP A 224 4.34 7.48 9.87
CA TRP A 224 2.89 7.68 9.70
C TRP A 224 2.33 8.64 10.73
N MET A 225 2.63 8.40 12.00
CA MET A 225 2.14 9.25 13.09
C MET A 225 2.65 10.69 12.96
N ARG A 226 3.88 10.89 12.49
CA ARG A 226 4.45 12.21 12.28
C ARG A 226 3.73 13.02 11.19
N LEU A 227 3.11 12.33 10.22
CA LEU A 227 2.32 12.93 9.13
C LEU A 227 0.81 12.98 9.42
N GLY A 228 0.34 12.42 10.54
CA GLY A 228 -1.09 12.27 10.81
C GLY A 228 -1.76 11.16 9.99
N PHE A 229 -0.99 10.23 9.43
CA PHE A 229 -1.55 9.16 8.61
C PHE A 229 -2.17 8.03 9.45
N VAL A 230 -3.38 7.65 9.07
CA VAL A 230 -4.15 6.52 9.63
C VAL A 230 -4.32 5.47 8.55
N HIS A 231 -3.71 4.31 8.72
CA HIS A 231 -3.79 3.22 7.72
C HIS A 231 -5.21 2.64 7.62
N GLY A 232 -5.88 2.47 8.75
CA GLY A 232 -7.27 2.04 8.84
C GLY A 232 -7.52 0.52 8.77
N VAL A 233 -6.54 -0.29 8.31
CA VAL A 233 -6.61 -1.78 8.29
C VAL A 233 -5.21 -2.37 8.45
N MET A 234 -4.67 -2.34 9.68
CA MET A 234 -3.34 -2.88 9.99
C MET A 234 -3.40 -4.38 10.34
N ASN A 235 -3.97 -5.17 9.46
CA ASN A 235 -3.95 -6.63 9.57
C ASN A 235 -2.54 -7.18 9.31
N THR A 236 -2.27 -8.42 9.70
CA THR A 236 -0.99 -9.09 9.40
C THR A 236 -0.80 -9.34 7.89
N ASP A 237 -1.88 -9.43 7.14
CA ASP A 237 -1.89 -9.48 5.66
C ASP A 237 -1.65 -8.11 5.00
N ASN A 238 -1.64 -7.01 5.78
CA ASN A 238 -1.26 -5.66 5.35
C ASN A 238 0.03 -5.15 6.02
N THR A 239 0.88 -6.06 6.52
CA THR A 239 2.17 -5.75 7.13
C THR A 239 3.27 -6.38 6.30
N ALA A 240 3.85 -5.61 5.36
CA ALA A 240 4.87 -6.09 4.42
C ALA A 240 6.22 -6.35 5.12
N LEU A 241 6.91 -7.44 4.76
CA LEU A 241 8.25 -7.76 5.28
C LEU A 241 9.30 -6.77 4.76
N SER A 242 9.06 -6.14 3.62
CA SER A 242 9.90 -5.08 3.06
C SER A 242 9.90 -3.79 3.91
N GLY A 243 8.90 -3.61 4.79
CA GLY A 243 8.70 -2.37 5.52
C GLY A 243 7.97 -1.29 4.72
N GLU A 244 7.44 -1.63 3.56
CA GLU A 244 6.63 -0.73 2.74
C GLU A 244 5.18 -0.69 3.23
N THR A 245 4.54 0.47 3.16
CA THR A 245 3.08 0.59 3.33
C THR A 245 2.38 -0.03 2.14
N ILE A 246 1.38 -0.86 2.37
CA ILE A 246 0.58 -1.51 1.34
C ILE A 246 -0.92 -1.39 1.66
N ASP A 247 -1.76 -1.33 0.61
CA ASP A 247 -3.23 -1.32 0.72
C ASP A 247 -3.82 -0.06 1.34
N TYR A 248 -3.81 1.02 0.57
CA TYR A 248 -4.30 2.34 0.96
C TYR A 248 -5.83 2.53 0.82
N GLY A 249 -6.61 1.46 0.67
CA GLY A 249 -8.05 1.54 0.46
C GLY A 249 -8.78 2.38 1.52
N PRO A 250 -8.69 2.05 2.83
CA PRO A 250 -9.40 2.76 3.89
C PRO A 250 -8.55 3.83 4.60
N CYS A 251 -7.38 4.19 4.08
CA CYS A 251 -6.51 5.16 4.73
C CYS A 251 -7.06 6.59 4.69
N ALA A 252 -6.61 7.40 5.63
CA ALA A 252 -6.92 8.81 5.74
C ALA A 252 -5.83 9.56 6.49
N PHE A 253 -5.94 10.88 6.55
CA PHE A 253 -5.09 11.73 7.38
C PHE A 253 -5.92 12.40 8.47
N THR A 254 -5.43 12.37 9.71
CA THR A 254 -5.99 13.24 10.76
C THR A 254 -5.29 14.58 10.72
N GLU A 255 -6.05 15.66 10.81
CA GLU A 255 -5.47 17.01 10.86
C GLU A 255 -4.91 17.30 12.25
N ARG A 256 -5.53 16.78 13.30
CA ARG A 256 -5.09 16.89 14.69
C ARG A 256 -4.42 15.61 15.17
N PHE A 257 -3.55 15.74 16.17
CA PHE A 257 -2.97 14.58 16.86
C PHE A 257 -4.02 13.96 17.80
N ASP A 258 -5.05 13.38 17.23
CA ASP A 258 -6.16 12.75 17.95
C ASP A 258 -5.98 11.23 18.00
N ALA A 259 -5.67 10.70 19.19
CA ALA A 259 -5.49 9.27 19.41
C ALA A 259 -6.73 8.43 19.01
N SER A 260 -7.93 9.01 19.07
CA SER A 260 -9.19 8.33 18.74
C SER A 260 -9.56 8.38 17.26
N ALA A 261 -8.83 9.17 16.45
CA ALA A 261 -9.14 9.36 15.03
C ALA A 261 -9.16 8.02 14.28
N LYS A 262 -10.32 7.72 13.66
CA LYS A 262 -10.55 6.53 12.84
C LYS A 262 -11.46 6.91 11.67
N PHE A 263 -11.22 6.35 10.52
CA PHE A 263 -11.91 6.71 9.28
C PHE A 263 -12.50 5.49 8.54
N SER A 264 -11.97 4.31 8.77
CA SER A 264 -12.45 3.09 8.11
C SER A 264 -13.85 2.69 8.59
N SER A 265 -14.81 2.55 7.66
CA SER A 265 -16.20 2.15 7.96
C SER A 265 -16.31 0.77 8.61
N ILE A 266 -15.33 -0.10 8.38
CA ILE A 266 -15.29 -1.47 8.92
C ILE A 266 -14.61 -1.57 10.29
N ASP A 267 -13.92 -0.50 10.74
CA ASP A 267 -13.31 -0.45 12.08
C ASP A 267 -14.28 0.13 13.11
N ALA A 268 -15.30 -0.64 13.46
CA ALA A 268 -16.33 -0.19 14.40
C ALA A 268 -15.76 0.13 15.80
N THR A 269 -14.74 -0.61 16.25
CA THR A 269 -14.19 -0.51 17.60
C THR A 269 -13.01 0.45 17.74
N GLY A 270 -12.49 0.99 16.63
CA GLY A 270 -11.27 1.80 16.64
C GLY A 270 -10.00 0.98 16.89
N ARG A 271 -10.00 -0.30 16.50
CA ARG A 271 -8.82 -1.16 16.61
C ARG A 271 -7.61 -0.53 15.91
N TYR A 272 -7.83 0.10 14.77
CA TYR A 272 -6.80 0.74 13.94
C TYR A 272 -6.84 2.27 14.03
N ALA A 273 -7.38 2.82 15.14
CA ALA A 273 -7.34 4.25 15.39
C ALA A 273 -5.88 4.77 15.42
N PHE A 274 -5.70 6.05 15.11
CA PHE A 274 -4.39 6.71 15.02
C PHE A 274 -3.48 6.40 16.22
N GLY A 275 -3.95 6.63 17.45
CA GLY A 275 -3.17 6.40 18.65
C GLY A 275 -2.95 4.92 18.99
N ASN A 276 -3.65 4.00 18.34
CA ASN A 276 -3.48 2.56 18.58
C ASN A 276 -2.52 1.89 17.57
N GLN A 277 -2.08 2.60 16.54
CA GLN A 277 -1.17 2.06 15.52
C GLN A 277 0.12 1.46 16.10
N PRO A 278 0.78 2.08 17.13
CA PRO A 278 1.93 1.48 17.77
C PRO A 278 1.66 0.11 18.43
N ASN A 279 0.52 -0.01 19.11
CA ASN A 279 0.13 -1.28 19.75
C ASN A 279 -0.17 -2.37 18.72
N ILE A 280 -0.81 -1.99 17.60
CA ILE A 280 -1.14 -2.94 16.54
C ILE A 280 0.11 -3.45 15.83
N ILE A 281 1.09 -2.58 15.54
CA ILE A 281 2.31 -3.07 14.92
C ILE A 281 3.13 -3.96 15.86
N ALA A 282 3.22 -3.64 17.14
CA ALA A 282 3.84 -4.50 18.15
C ALA A 282 3.14 -5.88 18.22
N TRP A 283 1.80 -5.87 18.13
CA TRP A 283 1.02 -7.10 18.08
C TRP A 283 1.28 -7.91 16.80
N ASN A 284 1.33 -7.26 15.62
CA ASN A 284 1.64 -7.92 14.35
C ASN A 284 3.04 -8.55 14.35
N LEU A 285 4.03 -7.87 14.96
CA LEU A 285 5.39 -8.39 15.14
C LEU A 285 5.41 -9.61 16.08
N THR A 286 4.56 -9.62 17.11
CA THR A 286 4.39 -10.82 17.95
C THR A 286 3.81 -11.98 17.13
N ARG A 287 2.83 -11.74 16.26
CA ARG A 287 2.29 -12.77 15.35
C ARG A 287 3.34 -13.29 14.36
N LEU A 288 4.25 -12.40 13.88
CA LEU A 288 5.38 -12.82 13.07
C LEU A 288 6.34 -13.73 13.85
N ALA A 289 6.70 -13.33 15.06
CA ALA A 289 7.59 -14.10 15.93
C ALA A 289 7.02 -15.51 16.21
N GLU A 290 5.72 -15.61 16.52
CA GLU A 290 5.05 -16.90 16.74
C GLU A 290 5.16 -17.84 15.52
N ALA A 291 4.99 -17.29 14.31
CA ALA A 291 5.13 -18.08 13.08
C ALA A 291 6.57 -18.56 12.84
N LEU A 292 7.56 -17.89 13.42
CA LEU A 292 8.98 -18.21 13.29
C LEU A 292 9.52 -19.06 14.43
N LEU A 293 8.75 -19.29 15.52
CA LEU A 293 9.20 -20.01 16.72
C LEU A 293 9.84 -21.38 16.43
N PRO A 294 9.28 -22.23 15.54
CA PRO A 294 9.88 -23.54 15.24
C PRO A 294 11.31 -23.44 14.69
N LEU A 295 11.63 -22.33 14.00
CA LEU A 295 12.93 -22.14 13.35
C LEU A 295 13.94 -21.35 14.20
N MET A 296 13.51 -20.56 15.20
CA MET A 296 14.41 -19.67 15.94
C MET A 296 14.43 -19.94 17.45
N GLY A 297 13.41 -20.61 17.98
CA GLY A 297 13.27 -20.85 19.41
C GLY A 297 12.69 -19.68 20.20
N GLU A 298 12.17 -20.00 21.39
CA GLU A 298 11.42 -19.03 22.21
C GLU A 298 12.31 -17.95 22.84
N ASP A 299 13.52 -18.31 23.29
CA ASP A 299 14.43 -17.36 23.96
C ASP A 299 14.85 -16.25 23.00
N ALA A 300 15.20 -16.58 21.76
CA ALA A 300 15.56 -15.59 20.74
C ALA A 300 14.37 -14.68 20.38
N ALA A 301 13.17 -15.27 20.27
CA ALA A 301 11.96 -14.49 20.02
C ALA A 301 11.65 -13.51 21.15
N ARG A 302 11.73 -13.96 22.41
CA ARG A 302 11.51 -13.13 23.60
C ARG A 302 12.52 -12.00 23.72
N GLU A 303 13.81 -12.26 23.46
CA GLU A 303 14.86 -11.25 23.47
C GLU A 303 14.54 -10.13 22.47
N ILE A 304 14.19 -10.48 21.23
CA ILE A 304 13.89 -9.50 20.18
C ILE A 304 12.62 -8.71 20.52
N LEU A 305 11.52 -9.39 20.83
CA LEU A 305 10.26 -8.72 21.19
C LEU A 305 10.39 -7.86 22.44
N GLY A 306 11.22 -8.25 23.39
CA GLY A 306 11.53 -7.45 24.60
C GLY A 306 12.19 -6.10 24.27
N SER A 307 12.79 -5.95 23.10
CA SER A 307 13.42 -4.69 22.67
C SER A 307 12.46 -3.72 21.96
N ILE A 308 11.20 -4.11 21.69
CA ILE A 308 10.24 -3.29 20.92
C ILE A 308 10.13 -1.87 21.49
N GLN A 309 9.94 -1.71 22.81
CA GLN A 309 9.78 -0.40 23.43
C GLN A 309 11.03 0.46 23.24
N GLN A 310 12.22 -0.10 23.45
CA GLN A 310 13.48 0.61 23.26
C GLN A 310 13.67 1.05 21.81
N ARG A 311 13.32 0.19 20.85
CA ARG A 311 13.41 0.51 19.41
C ARG A 311 12.38 1.57 19.03
N TRP A 312 11.15 1.46 19.53
CA TRP A 312 10.11 2.47 19.36
C TRP A 312 10.57 3.84 19.85
N ASP A 313 11.08 3.93 21.09
CA ASP A 313 11.57 5.17 21.67
C ASP A 313 12.72 5.78 20.86
N HIS A 314 13.61 4.93 20.32
CA HIS A 314 14.68 5.36 19.42
C HIS A 314 14.13 6.03 18.15
N PHE A 315 13.19 5.38 17.44
CA PHE A 315 12.61 5.95 16.22
C PHE A 315 11.71 7.15 16.51
N TRP A 316 11.00 7.13 17.63
CA TRP A 316 10.22 8.27 18.09
C TRP A 316 11.10 9.49 18.28
N GLN A 317 12.19 9.38 19.04
CA GLN A 317 13.15 10.45 19.23
C GLN A 317 13.78 10.91 17.90
N LEU A 318 14.08 9.97 17.01
CA LEU A 318 14.63 10.28 15.70
C LEU A 318 13.71 11.19 14.88
N HIS A 319 12.41 10.93 14.87
CA HIS A 319 11.45 11.61 14.00
C HIS A 319 10.65 12.73 14.68
N PHE A 320 10.51 12.72 16.00
CA PHE A 320 9.78 13.75 16.74
C PHE A 320 10.69 14.80 17.40
N ALA A 321 11.86 14.42 17.93
CA ALA A 321 12.95 15.29 18.37
C ALA A 321 12.53 16.64 19.01
N GLY A 322 11.75 16.61 20.10
CA GLY A 322 11.30 17.82 20.81
C GLY A 322 10.05 18.48 20.21
N ALA A 323 9.41 17.87 19.24
CA ALA A 323 8.14 18.34 18.69
C ALA A 323 6.90 17.74 19.40
N GLU A 324 7.09 16.84 20.36
CA GLU A 324 6.04 16.00 20.96
C GLU A 324 4.89 16.82 21.55
N GLU A 325 5.20 17.80 22.41
CA GLU A 325 4.18 18.62 23.06
C GLU A 325 3.50 19.56 22.07
N GLY A 326 4.27 20.13 21.15
CA GLY A 326 3.74 21.06 20.15
C GLY A 326 2.81 20.38 19.15
N ILE A 327 3.19 19.21 18.63
CA ILE A 327 2.36 18.49 17.67
C ILE A 327 1.10 17.91 18.33
N ALA A 328 1.17 17.51 19.61
CA ALA A 328 0.02 17.04 20.36
C ALA A 328 -1.02 18.15 20.62
N ALA A 329 -0.59 19.42 20.64
CA ALA A 329 -1.45 20.58 20.79
C ALA A 329 -1.87 21.21 19.45
N ALA A 330 -1.29 20.78 18.34
CA ALA A 330 -1.53 21.38 17.04
C ALA A 330 -2.96 21.11 16.52
N GLU A 331 -3.59 22.15 15.96
CA GLU A 331 -4.87 22.00 15.26
C GLU A 331 -4.72 21.39 13.86
N ASP A 332 -3.54 21.53 13.26
CA ASP A 332 -3.17 20.94 11.98
C ASP A 332 -1.71 20.47 12.02
N ILE A 333 -1.52 19.15 11.97
CA ILE A 333 -0.19 18.49 11.99
C ILE A 333 0.66 18.96 10.81
N THR A 334 0.07 19.14 9.64
CA THR A 334 0.81 19.57 8.45
C THR A 334 1.31 21.01 8.62
N GLN A 335 0.47 21.90 9.10
CA GLN A 335 0.86 23.29 9.34
C GLN A 335 1.93 23.37 10.44
N PHE A 336 1.76 22.62 11.53
CA PHE A 336 2.77 22.53 12.56
C PHE A 336 4.13 22.08 12.01
N ASN A 337 4.13 21.06 11.14
CA ASN A 337 5.35 20.57 10.50
C ASN A 337 6.00 21.61 9.59
N LEU A 338 5.22 22.42 8.90
CA LEU A 338 5.74 23.50 8.05
C LEU A 338 6.41 24.60 8.88
N GLU A 339 5.83 24.97 10.02
CA GLU A 339 6.33 26.04 10.90
C GLU A 339 7.57 25.62 11.69
N HIS A 340 7.62 24.37 12.16
CA HIS A 340 8.66 23.88 13.07
C HIS A 340 9.65 22.91 12.41
N GLY A 341 9.39 22.51 11.15
CA GLY A 341 10.20 21.54 10.42
C GLY A 341 9.95 20.08 10.84
N LEU A 342 10.60 19.17 10.13
CA LEU A 342 10.74 17.77 10.53
C LEU A 342 12.16 17.53 11.03
N ALA A 343 12.32 16.63 11.98
CA ALA A 343 13.65 16.25 12.49
C ALA A 343 14.51 15.67 11.34
N HIS A 344 13.87 14.94 10.41
CA HIS A 344 14.49 14.45 9.19
C HIS A 344 13.60 14.74 7.98
N GLY A 345 14.21 15.28 6.92
CA GLY A 345 13.52 15.61 5.68
C GLY A 345 12.87 16.99 5.68
N ARG A 346 12.06 17.24 4.67
CA ARG A 346 11.30 18.48 4.48
C ARG A 346 9.85 18.25 4.86
N ALA A 347 9.20 19.22 5.49
CA ALA A 347 7.77 19.21 5.71
C ALA A 347 7.01 19.40 4.40
N PRO A 348 6.02 18.56 4.07
CA PRO A 348 5.22 18.74 2.87
C PRO A 348 4.29 19.96 3.02
N ILE A 349 4.15 20.73 1.94
CA ILE A 349 3.19 21.83 1.86
C ILE A 349 1.80 21.27 1.53
N PHE A 350 1.77 20.24 0.68
CA PHE A 350 0.55 19.59 0.24
C PHE A 350 0.51 18.16 0.73
N ILE A 351 -0.64 17.77 1.29
CA ILE A 351 -0.97 16.38 1.60
C ILE A 351 -2.29 16.01 0.92
N PRO A 352 -2.58 14.74 0.65
CA PRO A 352 -3.86 14.32 0.07
C PRO A 352 -4.95 14.36 1.14
N ARG A 353 -5.41 15.55 1.51
CA ARG A 353 -6.45 15.77 2.52
C ARG A 353 -7.72 15.01 2.15
N ASN A 354 -8.43 14.54 3.14
CA ASN A 354 -9.48 13.53 2.98
C ASN A 354 -10.63 14.00 2.09
N LEU A 355 -11.22 15.17 2.38
CA LEU A 355 -12.38 15.69 1.64
C LEU A 355 -11.98 16.14 0.24
N MET A 356 -10.82 16.76 0.10
CA MET A 356 -10.25 17.21 -1.16
C MET A 356 -10.03 16.01 -2.11
N LEU A 357 -9.35 14.96 -1.62
CA LEU A 357 -9.15 13.74 -2.37
C LEU A 357 -10.49 13.05 -2.71
N GLN A 358 -11.43 13.01 -1.76
CA GLN A 358 -12.74 12.40 -1.99
C GLN A 358 -13.56 13.17 -3.04
N ARG A 359 -13.54 14.49 -3.02
CA ARG A 359 -14.24 15.32 -4.03
C ARG A 359 -13.65 15.09 -5.42
N ALA A 360 -12.32 15.06 -5.55
CA ALA A 360 -11.64 14.77 -6.80
C ALA A 360 -11.96 13.36 -7.34
N ILE A 361 -11.95 12.34 -6.47
CA ILE A 361 -12.35 10.98 -6.82
C ILE A 361 -13.83 10.92 -7.24
N THR A 362 -14.72 11.59 -6.50
CA THR A 362 -16.16 11.58 -6.80
C THR A 362 -16.46 12.19 -8.19
N SER A 363 -15.76 13.27 -8.57
CA SER A 363 -15.87 13.85 -9.91
C SER A 363 -15.42 12.87 -10.98
N ALA A 364 -14.29 12.20 -10.78
CA ALA A 364 -13.80 11.18 -11.69
C ALA A 364 -14.76 9.97 -11.83
N GLU A 365 -15.36 9.51 -10.73
CA GLU A 365 -16.30 8.36 -10.73
C GLU A 365 -17.64 8.67 -11.39
N ARG A 366 -18.20 9.86 -11.14
CA ARG A 366 -19.56 10.21 -11.58
C ARG A 366 -19.59 10.78 -12.98
N ASP A 367 -18.67 11.70 -13.24
CA ASP A 367 -18.71 12.57 -14.41
C ASP A 367 -17.62 12.21 -15.42
N GLY A 368 -16.68 11.31 -15.06
CA GLY A 368 -15.49 11.00 -15.85
C GLY A 368 -14.49 12.18 -15.87
N ASP A 369 -14.72 13.22 -15.07
CA ASP A 369 -13.83 14.39 -15.00
C ASP A 369 -12.70 14.16 -14.01
N CYS A 370 -11.53 13.89 -14.53
CA CYS A 370 -10.29 13.71 -13.77
C CYS A 370 -9.50 15.02 -13.56
N GLY A 371 -10.00 16.18 -13.97
CA GLY A 371 -9.28 17.45 -13.91
C GLY A 371 -8.82 17.80 -12.49
N ALA A 372 -9.75 17.79 -11.52
CA ALA A 372 -9.45 18.05 -10.11
C ALA A 372 -8.51 16.98 -9.51
N TYR A 373 -8.63 15.73 -9.94
CA TYR A 373 -7.74 14.65 -9.50
C TYR A 373 -6.31 14.85 -10.00
N PHE A 374 -6.10 15.25 -11.25
CA PHE A 374 -4.77 15.53 -11.78
C PHE A 374 -4.15 16.79 -11.16
N GLU A 375 -4.96 17.80 -10.82
CA GLU A 375 -4.48 18.98 -10.07
C GLU A 375 -3.98 18.56 -8.68
N LEU A 376 -4.74 17.73 -7.95
CA LEU A 376 -4.35 17.18 -6.68
C LEU A 376 -3.08 16.31 -6.80
N LEU A 377 -3.00 15.42 -7.78
CA LEU A 377 -1.83 14.56 -8.00
C LEU A 377 -0.56 15.41 -8.18
N ARG A 378 -0.60 16.45 -9.01
CA ARG A 378 0.56 17.34 -9.21
C ARG A 378 1.03 17.93 -7.89
N ALA A 379 0.10 18.36 -7.02
CA ALA A 379 0.44 18.93 -5.73
C ALA A 379 1.06 17.89 -4.76
N VAL A 380 0.46 16.70 -4.65
CA VAL A 380 0.89 15.70 -3.68
C VAL A 380 2.11 14.87 -4.13
N THR A 381 2.42 14.82 -5.43
CA THR A 381 3.63 14.17 -5.96
C THR A 381 4.86 15.09 -6.00
N ASP A 382 4.65 16.43 -5.91
CA ASP A 382 5.70 17.41 -5.69
C ASP A 382 5.38 18.28 -4.46
N PRO A 383 5.23 17.64 -3.26
CA PRO A 383 4.59 18.25 -2.09
C PRO A 383 5.40 19.37 -1.44
N PHE A 384 6.65 19.57 -1.85
CA PHE A 384 7.56 20.60 -1.33
C PHE A 384 7.62 21.86 -2.19
N ASN A 385 6.97 21.84 -3.36
CA ASN A 385 6.97 22.94 -4.32
C ASN A 385 5.69 23.78 -4.14
N PRO A 386 5.79 25.02 -3.63
CA PRO A 386 4.59 25.84 -3.40
C PRO A 386 3.81 26.17 -4.67
N ALA A 387 4.41 25.99 -5.85
CA ALA A 387 3.75 26.18 -7.15
C ALA A 387 3.08 24.91 -7.70
N ALA A 388 3.24 23.75 -7.02
CA ALA A 388 2.66 22.49 -7.48
C ALA A 388 1.13 22.44 -7.37
N GLY A 389 0.55 23.19 -6.42
CA GLY A 389 -0.90 23.25 -6.22
C GLY A 389 -1.37 24.65 -5.81
N PRO A 390 -2.68 24.89 -5.86
CA PRO A 390 -3.27 26.17 -5.49
C PRO A 390 -3.26 26.40 -3.97
N GLU A 391 -3.42 27.67 -3.56
CA GLU A 391 -3.35 28.10 -2.16
C GLU A 391 -4.39 27.41 -1.27
N TRP A 392 -5.59 27.15 -1.80
CA TRP A 392 -6.67 26.49 -1.05
C TRP A 392 -6.37 25.03 -0.67
N MET A 393 -5.38 24.36 -1.29
CA MET A 393 -4.93 23.03 -0.92
C MET A 393 -4.00 23.00 0.31
N LYS A 394 -3.53 24.14 0.79
CA LYS A 394 -2.53 24.20 1.88
C LYS A 394 -3.15 24.16 3.27
N GLY A 395 -4.38 24.64 3.40
CA GLY A 395 -5.06 24.77 4.69
C GLY A 395 -5.82 23.51 5.12
N PRO A 396 -6.28 23.48 6.39
CA PRO A 396 -7.17 22.44 6.89
C PRO A 396 -8.53 22.43 6.18
N GLU A 397 -9.16 21.26 6.09
CA GLU A 397 -10.47 21.10 5.44
C GLU A 397 -11.66 21.37 6.37
N GLY A 398 -11.42 21.47 7.68
CA GLY A 398 -12.45 21.57 8.70
C GLY A 398 -12.94 20.23 9.24
N GLU A 399 -14.00 20.27 10.06
CA GLU A 399 -14.45 19.14 10.88
C GLU A 399 -15.61 18.34 10.24
N GLU A 400 -15.76 18.33 8.93
CA GLU A 400 -16.78 17.49 8.29
C GLU A 400 -16.52 16.01 8.57
N PRO A 401 -17.54 15.23 9.00
CA PRO A 401 -17.38 13.81 9.21
C PRO A 401 -16.91 13.10 7.93
N PHE A 402 -15.82 12.36 8.03
CA PHE A 402 -15.23 11.64 6.91
C PHE A 402 -15.13 10.15 7.24
N VAL A 403 -15.52 9.30 6.29
CA VAL A 403 -15.47 7.84 6.39
C VAL A 403 -14.95 7.26 5.09
N THR A 404 -14.04 6.31 5.20
CA THR A 404 -13.50 5.58 4.06
C THR A 404 -14.11 4.20 3.94
N TYR A 405 -14.23 3.73 2.70
CA TYR A 405 -14.75 2.40 2.36
C TYR A 405 -13.69 1.60 1.62
N CYS A 406 -13.54 0.32 1.95
CA CYS A 406 -12.55 -0.57 1.32
C CYS A 406 -12.87 -0.90 -0.16
N GLY A 407 -14.03 -0.51 -0.68
CA GLY A 407 -14.43 -0.78 -2.07
C GLY A 407 -14.59 -2.27 -2.40
N THR A 408 -14.96 -3.08 -1.39
CA THR A 408 -15.26 -4.52 -1.53
C THR A 408 -16.75 -4.76 -1.47
#